data_f8f4fba44ba1df8b61e2b25e07f016d8
#
_entry.id   f8f4fba44ba1df8b61e2b25e07f016d8
#
_cell.length_a   1.000
_cell.length_b   1.000
_cell.length_c   1.000
_cell.angle_alpha   90.00
_cell.angle_beta   90.00
_cell.angle_gamma   90.00
#
_symmetry.space_group_name_H-M   'P 1'
#
loop_
_entity.id
_entity.type
_entity.pdbx_description
1 polymer ?
#
loop_
_entity_poly.entity_id
_entity_poly.type
_entity_poly.pdbx_seq_one_letter_code
_entity_poly.pdbx_strand_id
1 'polypeptide(L)'
;MPTDDTLHDIKEIRIEMVKAARQVQYRWQTLKLYITEAYTGELLEVKLQQAGSSFYKKASLDNWSSLRQLIHTTQNFMNAEFDTLIANENMPPSFPAKFIDAADKFLETAITFFEAKINRARITSCKIKANNLIYDTLISMMKDAQQIFRYQPEIKMQFVFSNISSAYKKKNTSRGDVTVSHKKPVQHANIISAIATKVEDELTDMKNVA
;
A
#
# COMPACT_ATOMS: atom_id res chain seq x y z
N MET A 1 -12.52 -6.40 -16.52
CA MET A 1 -11.10 -6.07 -16.25
C MET A 1 -11.07 -4.79 -15.45
N PRO A 2 -10.28 -4.64 -14.37
CA PRO A 2 -9.96 -3.30 -13.91
C PRO A 2 -9.16 -2.72 -15.05
N THR A 3 -9.67 -1.64 -15.56
CA THR A 3 -9.08 -0.89 -16.63
C THR A 3 -7.71 -0.40 -16.15
N ASP A 4 -6.81 -0.16 -17.06
CA ASP A 4 -5.48 0.46 -16.85
C ASP A 4 -5.59 1.74 -16.00
N ASP A 5 -6.76 2.39 -16.00
CA ASP A 5 -7.15 3.56 -15.20
C ASP A 5 -6.95 3.37 -13.68
N THR A 6 -7.40 2.25 -13.10
CA THR A 6 -7.25 2.04 -11.64
C THR A 6 -5.81 1.84 -11.19
N LEU A 7 -4.92 1.44 -12.10
CA LEU A 7 -3.48 1.33 -11.85
C LEU A 7 -2.81 2.70 -11.92
N HIS A 8 -3.29 3.55 -12.81
CA HIS A 8 -2.83 4.93 -12.97
C HIS A 8 -3.19 5.74 -11.72
N ASP A 9 -4.45 5.64 -11.28
CA ASP A 9 -4.95 6.33 -10.08
C ASP A 9 -4.13 6.04 -8.82
N ILE A 10 -3.80 4.76 -8.55
CA ILE A 10 -3.01 4.39 -7.37
C ILE A 10 -1.57 4.94 -7.45
N LYS A 11 -0.99 5.01 -8.64
CA LYS A 11 0.35 5.60 -8.81
C LYS A 11 0.34 7.09 -8.55
N GLU A 12 -0.68 7.80 -9.02
CA GLU A 12 -0.86 9.23 -8.80
C GLU A 12 -1.07 9.55 -7.33
N ILE A 13 -1.99 8.83 -6.66
CA ILE A 13 -2.22 8.96 -5.21
C ILE A 13 -0.93 8.72 -4.43
N ARG A 14 -0.12 7.72 -4.81
CA ARG A 14 1.18 7.47 -4.19
C ARG A 14 2.14 8.64 -4.37
N ILE A 15 2.19 9.24 -5.55
CA ILE A 15 3.06 10.40 -5.83
C ILE A 15 2.64 11.57 -4.94
N GLU A 16 1.36 11.82 -4.79
CA GLU A 16 0.85 12.89 -3.92
C GLU A 16 1.17 12.62 -2.45
N MET A 17 0.96 11.39 -1.98
CA MET A 17 1.34 10.99 -0.62
C MET A 17 2.83 11.20 -0.36
N VAL A 18 3.70 10.82 -1.30
CA VAL A 18 5.16 11.02 -1.16
C VAL A 18 5.50 12.51 -1.14
N LYS A 19 4.85 13.33 -1.97
CA LYS A 19 5.05 14.80 -1.95
C LYS A 19 4.64 15.38 -0.59
N ALA A 20 3.50 14.98 -0.06
CA ALA A 20 3.04 15.43 1.25
C ALA A 20 4.00 14.98 2.37
N ALA A 21 4.50 13.73 2.32
CA ALA A 21 5.50 13.22 3.25
C ALA A 21 6.80 14.06 3.22
N ARG A 22 7.28 14.44 2.04
CA ARG A 22 8.46 15.31 1.89
C ARG A 22 8.24 16.71 2.49
N GLN A 23 7.03 17.25 2.43
CA GLN A 23 6.70 18.50 3.09
C GLN A 23 6.80 18.40 4.62
N VAL A 24 6.29 17.33 5.22
CA VAL A 24 6.45 17.06 6.66
C VAL A 24 7.93 16.97 7.04
N GLN A 25 8.70 16.21 6.28
CA GLN A 25 10.15 16.06 6.52
C GLN A 25 10.89 17.40 6.41
N TYR A 26 10.55 18.22 5.42
CA TYR A 26 11.10 19.56 5.26
C TYR A 26 10.76 20.47 6.44
N ARG A 27 9.50 20.45 6.90
CA ARG A 27 9.08 21.21 8.08
C ARG A 27 9.83 20.76 9.34
N TRP A 28 10.01 19.44 9.51
CA TRP A 28 10.81 18.95 10.62
C TRP A 28 12.26 19.39 10.56
N GLN A 29 12.88 19.43 9.40
CA GLN A 29 14.23 19.98 9.24
C GLN A 29 14.30 21.47 9.60
N THR A 30 13.27 22.24 9.23
CA THR A 30 13.16 23.64 9.62
C THR A 30 13.04 23.78 11.15
N LEU A 31 12.22 22.93 11.81
CA LEU A 31 12.14 22.91 13.27
C LEU A 31 13.50 22.58 13.90
N LYS A 32 14.23 21.62 13.32
CA LYS A 32 15.57 21.29 13.79
C LYS A 32 16.50 22.50 13.83
N LEU A 33 16.41 23.40 12.85
CA LEU A 33 17.22 24.63 12.84
C LEU A 33 16.84 25.51 14.03
N TYR A 34 15.56 25.76 14.30
CA TYR A 34 15.11 26.53 15.46
C TYR A 34 15.56 25.91 16.78
N ILE A 35 15.50 24.56 16.92
CA ILE A 35 16.02 23.86 18.10
C ILE A 35 17.53 24.05 18.23
N THR A 36 18.28 24.01 17.13
CA THR A 36 19.74 24.16 17.13
C THR A 36 20.16 25.59 17.51
N GLU A 37 19.36 26.59 17.19
CA GLU A 37 19.58 27.97 17.54
C GLU A 37 19.22 28.25 19.02
N ALA A 38 18.15 27.61 19.51
CA ALA A 38 17.65 27.83 20.89
C ALA A 38 18.44 27.07 21.97
N TYR A 39 19.05 25.93 21.63
CA TYR A 39 19.71 25.05 22.60
C TYR A 39 21.14 24.69 22.21
N THR A 40 22.02 24.50 23.16
CA THR A 40 23.43 24.14 22.96
C THR A 40 23.86 22.95 23.80
N GLY A 41 24.97 22.31 23.41
CA GLY A 41 25.58 21.23 24.19
C GLY A 41 24.69 19.97 24.32
N GLU A 42 24.74 19.35 25.50
CA GLU A 42 23.97 18.11 25.76
C GLU A 42 22.44 18.32 25.68
N LEU A 43 21.98 19.53 26.07
CA LEU A 43 20.57 19.87 26.05
C LEU A 43 20.02 19.85 24.61
N LEU A 44 20.79 20.26 23.61
CA LEU A 44 20.43 20.22 22.23
C LEU A 44 20.09 18.78 21.76
N GLU A 45 20.94 17.81 22.11
CA GLU A 45 20.70 16.40 21.72
C GLU A 45 19.41 15.84 22.35
N VAL A 46 19.18 16.16 23.63
CA VAL A 46 17.95 15.76 24.34
C VAL A 46 16.71 16.35 23.64
N LYS A 47 16.75 17.65 23.31
CA LYS A 47 15.63 18.34 22.65
C LYS A 47 15.39 17.80 21.24
N LEU A 48 16.44 17.50 20.48
CA LEU A 48 16.30 16.87 19.15
C LEU A 48 15.70 15.47 19.24
N GLN A 49 16.04 14.68 20.26
CA GLN A 49 15.42 13.38 20.47
C GLN A 49 13.94 13.53 20.85
N GLN A 50 13.61 14.46 21.75
CA GLN A 50 12.22 14.77 22.10
C GLN A 50 11.41 15.25 20.91
N ALA A 51 12.01 15.98 19.97
CA ALA A 51 11.39 16.39 18.70
C ALA A 51 11.27 15.27 17.66
N GLY A 52 11.78 14.06 17.94
CA GLY A 52 11.60 12.89 17.08
C GLY A 52 12.74 12.60 16.09
N SER A 53 13.98 13.07 16.35
CA SER A 53 15.12 12.83 15.45
C SER A 53 15.38 11.34 15.14
N SER A 54 15.09 10.44 16.08
CA SER A 54 15.21 8.99 15.90
C SER A 54 14.24 8.43 14.85
N PHE A 55 13.06 9.01 14.75
CA PHE A 55 12.06 8.62 13.74
C PHE A 55 12.35 9.23 12.38
N TYR A 56 12.95 10.41 12.31
CA TYR A 56 13.26 11.11 11.08
C TYR A 56 14.12 10.28 10.12
N LYS A 57 15.16 9.60 10.62
CA LYS A 57 16.04 8.76 9.82
C LYS A 57 15.28 7.65 9.06
N LYS A 58 14.33 7.01 9.73
CA LYS A 58 13.50 5.97 9.13
C LYS A 58 12.42 6.55 8.21
N ALA A 59 11.82 7.68 8.62
CA ALA A 59 10.82 8.39 7.84
C ALA A 59 11.39 8.87 6.49
N SER A 60 12.66 9.29 6.44
CA SER A 60 13.33 9.71 5.20
C SER A 60 13.53 8.57 4.19
N LEU A 61 13.42 7.32 4.62
CA LEU A 61 13.47 6.09 3.81
C LEU A 61 12.07 5.54 3.48
N ASP A 62 11.07 6.40 3.43
CA ASP A 62 9.67 6.07 3.12
C ASP A 62 9.01 5.08 4.10
N ASN A 63 9.48 5.04 5.36
CA ASN A 63 8.81 4.32 6.43
C ASN A 63 7.66 5.17 6.98
N TRP A 64 6.45 4.89 6.52
CA TRP A 64 5.24 5.67 6.84
C TRP A 64 4.84 5.59 8.32
N SER A 65 5.06 4.45 8.97
CA SER A 65 4.84 4.31 10.42
C SER A 65 5.77 5.22 11.21
N SER A 66 7.06 5.26 10.84
CA SER A 66 8.02 6.17 11.48
C SER A 66 7.72 7.64 11.20
N LEU A 67 7.21 7.98 9.99
CA LEU A 67 6.79 9.34 9.69
C LEU A 67 5.61 9.78 10.55
N ARG A 68 4.66 8.89 10.82
CA ARG A 68 3.54 9.16 11.72
C ARG A 68 3.99 9.37 13.16
N GLN A 69 4.91 8.54 13.65
CA GLN A 69 5.51 8.72 14.97
C GLN A 69 6.28 10.05 15.05
N LEU A 70 6.98 10.41 13.97
CA LEU A 70 7.65 11.71 13.87
C LEU A 70 6.65 12.86 14.01
N ILE A 71 5.53 12.83 13.27
CA ILE A 71 4.48 13.85 13.33
C ILE A 71 3.98 14.01 14.77
N HIS A 72 3.55 12.92 15.40
CA HIS A 72 3.01 12.95 16.75
C HIS A 72 4.02 13.46 17.78
N THR A 73 5.26 12.96 17.71
CA THR A 73 6.33 13.38 18.64
C THR A 73 6.68 14.86 18.45
N THR A 74 6.72 15.31 17.18
CA THR A 74 7.02 16.72 16.86
C THR A 74 5.91 17.67 17.33
N GLN A 75 4.63 17.28 17.18
CA GLN A 75 3.50 18.06 17.66
C GLN A 75 3.54 18.22 19.17
N ASN A 76 3.76 17.12 19.90
CA ASN A 76 3.87 17.15 21.36
C ASN A 76 5.06 18.02 21.82
N PHE A 77 6.20 17.92 21.13
CA PHE A 77 7.37 18.74 21.43
C PHE A 77 7.08 20.24 21.18
N MET A 78 6.48 20.59 20.05
CA MET A 78 6.14 21.98 19.75
C MET A 78 5.15 22.56 20.76
N ASN A 79 4.17 21.78 21.21
CA ASN A 79 3.23 22.23 22.24
C ASN A 79 3.90 22.47 23.58
N ALA A 80 4.90 21.66 23.95
CA ALA A 80 5.61 21.80 25.22
C ALA A 80 6.64 22.94 25.21
N GLU A 81 7.30 23.19 24.09
CA GLU A 81 8.42 24.12 23.97
C GLU A 81 8.08 25.40 23.20
N PHE A 82 6.81 25.63 22.88
CA PHE A 82 6.35 26.72 22.02
C PHE A 82 6.86 28.09 22.46
N ASP A 83 6.62 28.43 23.72
CA ASP A 83 6.99 29.73 24.25
C ASP A 83 8.52 29.92 24.27
N THR A 84 9.26 28.86 24.60
CA THR A 84 10.72 28.86 24.63
C THR A 84 11.34 29.08 23.27
N LEU A 85 10.81 28.39 22.23
CA LEU A 85 11.31 28.50 20.86
C LEU A 85 11.00 29.87 20.21
N ILE A 86 9.88 30.50 20.62
CA ILE A 86 9.56 31.86 20.17
C ILE A 86 10.41 32.89 20.88
N ALA A 87 10.56 32.75 22.21
CA ALA A 87 11.26 33.75 23.03
C ALA A 87 12.77 33.75 22.78
N ASN A 88 13.37 32.55 22.60
CA ASN A 88 14.83 32.45 22.50
C ASN A 88 15.33 32.57 21.08
N GLU A 89 14.53 32.19 20.07
CA GLU A 89 14.98 32.41 18.69
C GLU A 89 13.97 32.14 17.60
N ASN A 90 13.47 33.15 17.02
CA ASN A 90 13.11 33.27 15.62
C ASN A 90 12.11 32.26 15.06
N MET A 91 11.56 31.30 15.85
CA MET A 91 10.48 30.47 15.36
C MET A 91 9.23 31.32 15.17
N PRO A 92 8.75 31.47 13.93
CA PRO A 92 7.53 32.26 13.68
C PRO A 92 6.35 31.63 14.42
N PRO A 93 5.47 32.40 15.07
CA PRO A 93 4.26 31.87 15.73
C PRO A 93 3.35 31.08 14.81
N SER A 94 3.43 31.29 13.50
CA SER A 94 2.68 30.55 12.47
C SER A 94 3.31 29.21 12.09
N PHE A 95 4.49 28.86 12.61
CA PHE A 95 5.20 27.64 12.20
C PHE A 95 4.47 26.37 12.62
N PRO A 96 3.97 26.21 13.87
CA PRO A 96 3.21 25.02 14.26
C PRO A 96 1.99 24.76 13.39
N ALA A 97 1.23 25.79 13.04
CA ALA A 97 0.09 25.66 12.13
C ALA A 97 0.54 25.11 10.76
N LYS A 98 1.62 25.63 10.19
CA LYS A 98 2.17 25.15 8.91
C LYS A 98 2.71 23.72 8.98
N PHE A 99 3.18 23.27 10.13
CA PHE A 99 3.58 21.88 10.33
C PHE A 99 2.36 20.97 10.41
N ILE A 100 1.32 21.39 11.14
CA ILE A 100 0.05 20.65 11.26
C ILE A 100 -0.61 20.52 9.90
N ASP A 101 -0.73 21.58 9.11
CA ASP A 101 -1.29 21.54 7.76
C ASP A 101 -0.56 20.53 6.85
N ALA A 102 0.78 20.48 6.94
CA ALA A 102 1.56 19.51 6.17
C ALA A 102 1.34 18.07 6.68
N ALA A 103 1.21 17.87 7.99
CA ALA A 103 0.93 16.59 8.61
C ALA A 103 -0.46 16.07 8.23
N ASP A 104 -1.48 16.91 8.33
CA ASP A 104 -2.86 16.56 7.99
C ASP A 104 -2.99 16.18 6.51
N LYS A 105 -2.36 16.94 5.62
CA LYS A 105 -2.32 16.60 4.19
C LYS A 105 -1.65 15.26 3.93
N PHE A 106 -0.56 14.94 4.65
CA PHE A 106 0.07 13.62 4.53
C PHE A 106 -0.87 12.52 5.03
N LEU A 107 -1.51 12.68 6.19
CA LEU A 107 -2.42 11.68 6.77
C LEU A 107 -3.60 11.43 5.84
N GLU A 108 -4.22 12.47 5.30
CA GLU A 108 -5.34 12.35 4.35
C GLU A 108 -4.93 11.57 3.09
N THR A 109 -3.82 11.96 2.46
CA THR A 109 -3.34 11.29 1.25
C THR A 109 -2.88 9.85 1.53
N ALA A 110 -2.33 9.57 2.71
CA ALA A 110 -1.96 8.23 3.12
C ALA A 110 -3.18 7.33 3.31
N ILE A 111 -4.24 7.82 3.97
CA ILE A 111 -5.52 7.10 4.12
C ILE A 111 -6.06 6.74 2.73
N THR A 112 -6.17 7.73 1.83
CA THR A 112 -6.66 7.51 0.46
C THR A 112 -5.83 6.46 -0.30
N PHE A 113 -4.50 6.51 -0.17
CA PHE A 113 -3.61 5.53 -0.78
C PHE A 113 -3.84 4.10 -0.26
N PHE A 114 -3.93 3.93 1.06
CA PHE A 114 -4.12 2.61 1.65
C PHE A 114 -5.51 2.05 1.37
N GLU A 115 -6.56 2.87 1.37
CA GLU A 115 -7.91 2.46 0.97
C GLU A 115 -7.96 1.99 -0.49
N ALA A 116 -7.33 2.73 -1.41
CA ALA A 116 -7.23 2.32 -2.81
C ALA A 116 -6.49 0.98 -2.96
N LYS A 117 -5.43 0.76 -2.18
CA LYS A 117 -4.65 -0.48 -2.16
C LYS A 117 -5.46 -1.68 -1.63
N ILE A 118 -6.23 -1.48 -0.55
CA ILE A 118 -7.15 -2.50 0.00
C ILE A 118 -8.22 -2.85 -1.03
N ASN A 119 -8.89 -1.87 -1.62
CA ASN A 119 -9.92 -2.08 -2.61
C ASN A 119 -9.40 -2.87 -3.82
N ARG A 120 -8.20 -2.56 -4.29
CA ARG A 120 -7.55 -3.32 -5.36
C ARG A 120 -7.29 -4.78 -4.96
N ALA A 121 -6.76 -5.02 -3.78
CA ALA A 121 -6.51 -6.37 -3.28
C ALA A 121 -7.83 -7.17 -3.17
N ARG A 122 -8.90 -6.54 -2.68
CA ARG A 122 -10.25 -7.12 -2.57
C ARG A 122 -10.82 -7.50 -3.94
N ILE A 123 -10.76 -6.59 -4.93
CA ILE A 123 -11.21 -6.87 -6.30
C ILE A 123 -10.41 -8.04 -6.90
N THR A 124 -9.10 -8.07 -6.71
CA THR A 124 -8.24 -9.16 -7.20
C THR A 124 -8.62 -10.50 -6.56
N SER A 125 -8.85 -10.53 -5.25
CA SER A 125 -9.31 -11.72 -4.53
C SER A 125 -10.65 -12.22 -5.04
N CYS A 126 -11.63 -11.34 -5.25
CA CYS A 126 -12.93 -11.70 -5.82
C CYS A 126 -12.80 -12.31 -7.22
N LYS A 127 -11.94 -11.75 -8.08
CA LYS A 127 -11.69 -12.29 -9.42
C LYS A 127 -11.06 -13.68 -9.38
N ILE A 128 -10.09 -13.89 -8.49
CA ILE A 128 -9.48 -15.22 -8.32
C ILE A 128 -10.51 -16.23 -7.87
N LYS A 129 -11.37 -15.89 -6.89
CA LYS A 129 -12.46 -16.77 -6.44
C LYS A 129 -13.44 -17.12 -7.56
N ALA A 130 -13.87 -16.12 -8.35
CA ALA A 130 -14.76 -16.34 -9.48
C ALA A 130 -14.12 -17.23 -10.54
N ASN A 131 -12.86 -17.00 -10.90
CA ASN A 131 -12.14 -17.82 -11.86
C ASN A 131 -11.97 -19.27 -11.37
N ASN A 132 -11.69 -19.48 -10.09
CA ASN A 132 -11.59 -20.83 -9.51
C ASN A 132 -12.94 -21.54 -9.57
N LEU A 133 -14.04 -20.85 -9.25
CA LEU A 133 -15.39 -21.45 -9.33
C LEU A 133 -15.71 -21.88 -10.78
N ILE A 134 -15.41 -21.03 -11.76
CA ILE A 134 -15.59 -21.38 -13.19
C ILE A 134 -14.75 -22.60 -13.56
N TYR A 135 -13.49 -22.63 -13.12
CA TYR A 135 -12.59 -23.75 -13.36
C TYR A 135 -13.10 -25.05 -12.76
N ASP A 136 -13.51 -25.03 -11.49
CA ASP A 136 -14.04 -26.21 -10.79
C ASP A 136 -15.33 -26.73 -11.45
N THR A 137 -16.22 -25.82 -11.86
CA THR A 137 -17.43 -26.16 -12.60
C THR A 137 -17.09 -26.82 -13.93
N LEU A 138 -16.14 -26.27 -14.68
CA LEU A 138 -15.69 -26.83 -15.96
C LEU A 138 -15.11 -28.24 -15.78
N ILE A 139 -14.27 -28.44 -14.77
CA ILE A 139 -13.69 -29.76 -14.45
C ILE A 139 -14.78 -30.76 -14.10
N SER A 140 -15.80 -30.37 -13.31
CA SER A 140 -16.94 -31.22 -12.99
C SER A 140 -17.70 -31.65 -14.25
N MET A 141 -18.07 -30.67 -15.09
CA MET A 141 -18.77 -30.96 -16.37
C MET A 141 -17.96 -31.90 -17.27
N MET A 142 -16.64 -31.75 -17.33
CA MET A 142 -15.78 -32.65 -18.09
C MET A 142 -15.77 -34.06 -17.53
N LYS A 143 -15.74 -34.23 -16.21
CA LYS A 143 -15.82 -35.55 -15.55
C LYS A 143 -17.15 -36.22 -15.86
N ASP A 144 -18.26 -35.47 -15.77
CA ASP A 144 -19.60 -35.98 -16.09
C ASP A 144 -19.69 -36.42 -17.55
N ALA A 145 -19.19 -35.61 -18.47
CA ALA A 145 -19.13 -35.96 -19.89
C ALA A 145 -18.28 -37.21 -20.14
N GLN A 146 -17.13 -37.37 -19.50
CA GLN A 146 -16.30 -38.58 -19.58
C GLN A 146 -17.02 -39.83 -19.06
N GLN A 147 -17.91 -39.69 -18.06
CA GLN A 147 -18.75 -40.76 -17.55
C GLN A 147 -19.86 -41.14 -18.54
N ILE A 148 -20.53 -40.15 -19.11
CA ILE A 148 -21.61 -40.36 -20.10
C ILE A 148 -21.04 -41.08 -21.30
N PHE A 149 -19.89 -40.68 -21.81
CA PHE A 149 -19.26 -41.25 -23.01
C PHE A 149 -18.24 -42.36 -22.71
N ARG A 150 -18.37 -43.07 -21.54
CA ARG A 150 -17.39 -44.06 -21.08
C ARG A 150 -17.15 -45.18 -22.09
N TYR A 151 -18.15 -45.52 -22.90
CA TYR A 151 -18.07 -46.59 -23.92
C TYR A 151 -17.71 -46.08 -25.33
N GLN A 152 -17.47 -44.77 -25.45
CA GLN A 152 -17.11 -44.10 -26.73
C GLN A 152 -15.76 -43.40 -26.54
N PRO A 153 -14.62 -44.08 -26.66
CA PRO A 153 -13.31 -43.58 -26.29
C PRO A 153 -12.91 -42.33 -27.09
N GLU A 154 -13.27 -42.22 -28.35
CA GLU A 154 -12.94 -41.07 -29.19
C GLU A 154 -13.66 -39.81 -28.71
N ILE A 155 -14.93 -39.91 -28.30
CA ILE A 155 -15.70 -38.77 -27.75
C ILE A 155 -15.22 -38.45 -26.33
N LYS A 156 -15.00 -39.46 -25.47
CA LYS A 156 -14.48 -39.31 -24.15
C LYS A 156 -13.16 -38.52 -24.11
N MET A 157 -12.25 -38.79 -25.03
CA MET A 157 -10.96 -38.11 -25.13
C MET A 157 -11.08 -36.61 -25.42
N GLN A 158 -12.18 -36.15 -26.00
CA GLN A 158 -12.44 -34.72 -26.25
C GLN A 158 -12.70 -33.94 -24.93
N PHE A 159 -13.16 -34.62 -23.90
CA PHE A 159 -13.43 -34.05 -22.58
C PHE A 159 -12.23 -34.18 -21.59
N VAL A 160 -11.04 -34.49 -22.09
CA VAL A 160 -9.83 -34.47 -21.29
C VAL A 160 -9.24 -33.05 -21.31
N PHE A 161 -9.13 -32.42 -20.13
CA PHE A 161 -8.72 -31.02 -20.02
C PHE A 161 -7.39 -30.71 -20.70
N SER A 162 -6.42 -31.61 -20.63
CA SER A 162 -5.12 -31.47 -21.31
C SER A 162 -5.26 -31.34 -22.83
N ASN A 163 -6.21 -32.07 -23.43
CA ASN A 163 -6.43 -32.05 -24.86
C ASN A 163 -7.06 -30.74 -25.31
N ILE A 164 -8.04 -30.23 -24.55
CA ILE A 164 -8.66 -28.92 -24.79
C ILE A 164 -7.63 -27.80 -24.63
N SER A 165 -6.86 -27.83 -23.56
CA SER A 165 -5.81 -26.84 -23.30
C SER A 165 -4.73 -26.83 -24.40
N SER A 166 -4.36 -28.00 -24.90
CA SER A 166 -3.38 -28.14 -25.99
C SER A 166 -3.92 -27.64 -27.33
N ALA A 167 -5.19 -27.93 -27.62
CA ALA A 167 -5.85 -27.43 -28.84
C ALA A 167 -5.98 -25.89 -28.82
N TYR A 168 -6.31 -25.31 -27.67
CA TYR A 168 -6.39 -23.87 -27.47
C TYR A 168 -5.02 -23.17 -27.63
N LYS A 169 -3.95 -23.77 -27.10
CA LYS A 169 -2.59 -23.26 -27.27
C LYS A 169 -2.15 -23.26 -28.74
N LYS A 170 -2.41 -24.35 -29.46
CA LYS A 170 -2.10 -24.43 -30.92
C LYS A 170 -2.81 -23.37 -31.74
N LYS A 171 -4.07 -23.02 -31.38
CA LYS A 171 -4.85 -22.02 -32.10
C LYS A 171 -4.36 -20.58 -31.86
N ASN A 172 -3.77 -20.33 -30.70
CA ASN A 172 -3.26 -18.99 -30.29
C ASN A 172 -1.81 -18.74 -30.73
N THR A 173 -1.00 -19.77 -30.94
CA THR A 173 0.36 -19.61 -31.51
C THR A 173 0.35 -19.19 -32.98
N SER A 174 -0.76 -19.36 -33.69
CA SER A 174 -0.95 -18.82 -35.03
C SER A 174 -1.46 -17.36 -35.06
N ARG A 175 -1.73 -16.76 -33.89
CA ARG A 175 -2.11 -15.35 -33.71
C ARG A 175 -1.18 -14.73 -32.66
N GLY A 176 0.03 -14.33 -33.05
CA GLY A 176 1.02 -13.56 -32.28
C GLY A 176 0.80 -13.45 -30.77
N ASP A 177 1.60 -14.18 -30.04
CA ASP A 177 2.13 -13.98 -28.70
C ASP A 177 1.25 -13.36 -27.61
N VAL A 178 0.54 -14.23 -26.87
CA VAL A 178 0.15 -13.93 -25.48
C VAL A 178 0.47 -15.16 -24.62
N THR A 179 1.63 -15.15 -24.00
CA THR A 179 2.04 -16.15 -23.01
C THR A 179 1.23 -15.99 -21.73
N VAL A 180 0.15 -16.73 -21.59
CA VAL A 180 -0.56 -16.90 -20.31
C VAL A 180 0.12 -18.03 -19.54
N SER A 181 0.97 -17.66 -18.60
CA SER A 181 1.60 -18.60 -17.66
C SER A 181 0.55 -19.15 -16.68
N HIS A 182 0.21 -20.44 -16.81
CA HIS A 182 -0.65 -21.16 -15.86
C HIS A 182 0.18 -21.53 -14.60
N LYS A 183 0.27 -20.64 -13.62
CA LYS A 183 0.72 -21.00 -12.27
C LYS A 183 -0.45 -21.62 -11.48
N LYS A 184 -0.15 -22.69 -10.72
CA LYS A 184 -1.12 -23.42 -9.88
C LYS A 184 -1.93 -22.45 -8.98
N PRO A 185 -3.27 -22.60 -8.86
CA PRO A 185 -4.16 -21.59 -8.27
C PRO A 185 -4.04 -21.36 -6.76
N VAL A 186 -3.45 -22.27 -6.01
CA VAL A 186 -3.71 -22.41 -4.56
C VAL A 186 -2.92 -21.43 -3.65
N GLN A 187 -1.78 -20.91 -4.06
CA GLN A 187 -0.93 -20.11 -3.16
C GLN A 187 -1.18 -18.59 -3.18
N HIS A 188 -1.79 -18.05 -4.23
CA HIS A 188 -1.95 -16.59 -4.35
C HIS A 188 -3.08 -16.01 -3.48
N ALA A 189 -4.15 -16.76 -3.21
CA ALA A 189 -5.26 -16.29 -2.39
C ALA A 189 -4.84 -16.01 -0.93
N ASN A 190 -3.99 -16.89 -0.36
CA ASN A 190 -3.50 -16.72 1.02
C ASN A 190 -2.52 -15.55 1.16
N ILE A 191 -1.68 -15.30 0.15
CA ILE A 191 -0.74 -14.17 0.16
C ILE A 191 -1.50 -12.84 0.05
N ILE A 192 -2.52 -12.77 -0.80
CA ILE A 192 -3.34 -11.55 -0.97
C ILE A 192 -4.15 -11.27 0.29
N SER A 193 -4.70 -12.30 0.96
CA SER A 193 -5.39 -12.15 2.24
C SER A 193 -4.45 -11.61 3.32
N ALA A 194 -3.25 -12.15 3.45
CA ALA A 194 -2.26 -11.69 4.42
C ALA A 194 -1.80 -10.24 4.17
N ILE A 195 -1.67 -9.85 2.89
CA ILE A 195 -1.35 -8.46 2.52
C ILE A 195 -2.52 -7.54 2.86
N ALA A 196 -3.76 -7.95 2.59
CA ALA A 196 -4.95 -7.15 2.89
C ALA A 196 -5.06 -6.90 4.41
N THR A 197 -4.92 -7.94 5.23
CA THR A 197 -4.94 -7.80 6.69
C THR A 197 -3.86 -6.85 7.20
N LYS A 198 -2.64 -6.99 6.72
CA LYS A 198 -1.54 -6.10 7.13
C LYS A 198 -1.78 -4.64 6.76
N VAL A 199 -2.40 -4.39 5.61
CA VAL A 199 -2.72 -3.03 5.15
C VAL A 199 -3.93 -2.47 5.93
N GLU A 200 -4.89 -3.32 6.31
CA GLU A 200 -6.02 -2.94 7.19
C GLU A 200 -5.54 -2.56 8.59
N ASP A 201 -4.58 -3.29 9.15
CA ASP A 201 -3.95 -2.96 10.43
C ASP A 201 -3.23 -1.59 10.36
N GLU A 202 -2.44 -1.35 9.30
CA GLU A 202 -1.77 -0.06 9.07
C GLU A 202 -2.77 1.09 8.91
N LEU A 203 -3.92 0.86 8.24
CA LEU A 203 -4.98 1.86 8.07
C LEU A 203 -5.72 2.15 9.37
N THR A 204 -6.04 1.12 10.15
CA THR A 204 -6.71 1.24 11.45
C THR A 204 -5.84 2.05 12.41
N ASP A 205 -4.57 1.73 12.43
CA ASP A 205 -3.60 2.49 13.19
C ASP A 205 -3.51 3.96 12.74
N MET A 206 -3.66 4.28 11.48
CA MET A 206 -3.67 5.67 10.97
C MET A 206 -4.93 6.44 11.39
N LYS A 207 -6.09 5.79 11.42
CA LYS A 207 -7.37 6.42 11.81
C LYS A 207 -7.46 6.68 13.32
N ASN A 208 -6.79 5.88 14.14
CA ASN A 208 -6.82 6.04 15.61
C ASN A 208 -5.92 7.16 16.15
N VAL A 209 -5.16 7.84 15.30
CA VAL A 209 -4.21 8.92 15.66
C VAL A 209 -4.62 10.27 15.05
N ALA A 210 -5.64 10.29 14.17
CA ALA A 210 -6.24 11.52 13.64
C ALA A 210 -7.39 11.98 14.56
#